data_099cfdcd1aa7591020182ed4ad930a8a
#
_entry.id   099cfdcd1aa7591020182ed4ad930a8a
#
_cell.length_a   1.000
_cell.length_b   1.000
_cell.length_c   1.000
_cell.angle_alpha   90.00
_cell.angle_beta   90.00
_cell.angle_gamma   90.00
#
_symmetry.space_group_name_H-M   'P 1'
#
loop_
_entity.id
_entity.type
_entity.pdbx_description
1 polymer ?
#
loop_
_entity_poly.entity_id
_entity_poly.type
_entity_poly.pdbx_seq_one_letter_code
_entity_poly.pdbx_strand_id
1 'polypeptide(L)'
;MNRHMRKTISNMYFATTAILLVAGITVMGFVQMYLSMSYFVGERKSALSGVVQVAAKQVSLLQQGEDLPQLSEEDRDRMQRAIGIVSETSDSSLLLADAQGNVVLAAGFDQALGAQIPRNVLDQMAGGQKAMFDSGTLGGVYDKGQYTAGCVLTDAAGQVRGYAFASSNISALNGYVADMFSTFILSAGLMLLISRLLSVVFTTRLTLPLRRIAEAARKFGAGDFSTRVPVEGEDEVAQLAVTFNNMAANLEAIDSSRSNFMGNIAHELRT
;
A
#
# COMPACT_ATOMS: atom_id res chain seq x y z
N MET A 1 40.13 24.54 -6.19
CA MET A 1 39.59 24.94 -4.88
C MET A 1 38.51 23.98 -4.49
N ASN A 2 38.89 22.76 -4.00
CA ASN A 2 37.97 21.66 -3.69
C ASN A 2 37.38 21.85 -2.29
N ARG A 3 36.16 22.33 -2.21
CA ARG A 3 35.34 22.29 -1.00
C ARG A 3 34.84 20.84 -0.82
N HIS A 4 35.67 19.96 -0.25
CA HIS A 4 35.16 18.73 0.33
C HIS A 4 34.11 19.13 1.38
N MET A 5 32.83 18.99 1.06
CA MET A 5 31.76 19.05 2.04
C MET A 5 32.06 17.96 3.08
N ARG A 6 32.63 18.35 4.23
CA ARG A 6 32.72 17.46 5.40
C ARG A 6 31.30 16.98 5.67
N LYS A 7 31.04 15.72 5.31
CA LYS A 7 29.80 15.05 5.67
C LYS A 7 29.70 15.08 7.17
N THR A 8 28.92 15.99 7.71
CA THR A 8 28.67 16.08 9.14
C THR A 8 28.00 14.78 9.55
N ILE A 9 28.38 14.18 10.66
CA ILE A 9 27.79 12.92 11.20
C ILE A 9 26.26 13.01 11.18
N SER A 10 25.70 14.17 11.52
CA SER A 10 24.28 14.47 11.43
C SER A 10 23.69 14.26 10.02
N ASN A 11 24.36 14.74 8.97
CA ASN A 11 23.87 14.58 7.59
C ASN A 11 23.96 13.12 7.13
N MET A 12 24.98 12.39 7.55
CA MET A 12 25.13 10.97 7.23
C MET A 12 24.06 10.13 7.94
N TYR A 13 23.84 10.41 9.23
CA TYR A 13 22.80 9.74 10.01
C TYR A 13 21.41 10.02 9.44
N PHE A 14 21.10 11.30 9.16
CA PHE A 14 19.83 11.65 8.51
C PHE A 14 19.65 10.97 7.16
N ALA A 15 20.67 10.97 6.32
CA ALA A 15 20.58 10.31 5.01
C ALA A 15 20.34 8.80 5.15
N THR A 16 21.05 8.13 6.07
CA THR A 16 20.89 6.70 6.31
C THR A 16 19.48 6.37 6.85
N THR A 17 19.01 7.12 7.84
CA THR A 17 17.65 6.89 8.40
C THR A 17 16.57 7.23 7.38
N ALA A 18 16.71 8.29 6.58
CA ALA A 18 15.77 8.63 5.53
C ALA A 18 15.70 7.54 4.43
N ILE A 19 16.85 7.01 4.01
CA ILE A 19 16.90 5.92 3.03
C ILE A 19 16.21 4.66 3.57
N LEU A 20 16.50 4.27 4.82
CA LEU A 20 15.88 3.11 5.45
C LEU A 20 14.35 3.28 5.58
N LEU A 21 13.89 4.47 5.98
CA LEU A 21 12.46 4.79 6.07
C LEU A 21 11.78 4.74 4.70
N VAL A 22 12.37 5.38 3.69
CA VAL A 22 11.82 5.36 2.32
C VAL A 22 11.76 3.93 1.80
N ALA A 23 12.82 3.14 2.00
CA ALA A 23 12.83 1.73 1.58
C ALA A 23 11.73 0.92 2.31
N GLY A 24 11.60 1.08 3.63
CA GLY A 24 10.57 0.41 4.42
C GLY A 24 9.15 0.79 4.00
N ILE A 25 8.87 2.08 3.81
CA ILE A 25 7.59 2.59 3.34
C ILE A 25 7.27 2.03 1.93
N THR A 26 8.28 2.01 1.04
CA THR A 26 8.11 1.50 -0.32
C THR A 26 7.74 0.01 -0.31
N VAL A 27 8.47 -0.81 0.44
CA VAL A 27 8.18 -2.25 0.57
C VAL A 27 6.79 -2.46 1.16
N MET A 28 6.45 -1.74 2.23
CA MET A 28 5.14 -1.83 2.86
C MET A 28 4.01 -1.43 1.90
N GLY A 29 4.20 -0.38 1.10
CA GLY A 29 3.25 0.07 0.08
C GLY A 29 3.01 -0.98 -1.00
N PHE A 30 4.06 -1.63 -1.50
CA PHE A 30 3.93 -2.73 -2.46
C PHE A 30 3.17 -3.92 -1.87
N VAL A 31 3.48 -4.32 -0.64
CA VAL A 31 2.79 -5.42 0.05
C VAL A 31 1.31 -5.08 0.24
N GLN A 32 1.02 -3.88 0.73
CA GLN A 32 -0.36 -3.42 0.93
C GLN A 32 -1.13 -3.37 -0.37
N MET A 33 -0.54 -2.83 -1.44
CA MET A 33 -1.17 -2.77 -2.77
C MET A 33 -1.48 -4.17 -3.31
N TYR A 34 -0.54 -5.11 -3.20
CA TYR A 34 -0.72 -6.50 -3.63
C TYR A 34 -1.85 -7.19 -2.86
N LEU A 35 -1.88 -7.08 -1.53
CA LEU A 35 -2.90 -7.68 -0.69
C LEU A 35 -4.28 -7.08 -0.98
N SER A 36 -4.38 -5.77 -1.12
CA SER A 36 -5.64 -5.09 -1.40
C SER A 36 -6.17 -5.41 -2.80
N MET A 37 -5.30 -5.50 -3.81
CA MET A 37 -5.68 -5.92 -5.16
C MET A 37 -6.23 -7.35 -5.16
N SER A 38 -5.54 -8.26 -4.48
CA SER A 38 -5.95 -9.66 -4.34
C SER A 38 -7.30 -9.78 -3.61
N TYR A 39 -7.48 -9.01 -2.55
CA TYR A 39 -8.74 -8.95 -1.80
C TYR A 39 -9.88 -8.41 -2.66
N PHE A 40 -9.67 -7.30 -3.37
CA PHE A 40 -10.67 -6.69 -4.25
C PHE A 40 -11.14 -7.64 -5.34
N VAL A 41 -10.21 -8.30 -6.04
CA VAL A 41 -10.55 -9.29 -7.09
C VAL A 41 -11.31 -10.47 -6.50
N GLY A 42 -10.90 -10.96 -5.33
CA GLY A 42 -11.57 -12.05 -4.63
C GLY A 42 -13.00 -11.69 -4.21
N GLU A 43 -13.19 -10.49 -3.69
CA GLU A 43 -14.52 -9.96 -3.31
C GLU A 43 -15.42 -9.81 -4.53
N ARG A 44 -14.92 -9.22 -5.63
CA ARG A 44 -15.70 -9.08 -6.89
C ARG A 44 -16.08 -10.44 -7.46
N LYS A 45 -15.17 -11.40 -7.46
CA LYS A 45 -15.46 -12.78 -7.86
C LYS A 45 -16.61 -13.37 -7.03
N SER A 46 -16.55 -13.24 -5.72
CA SER A 46 -17.58 -13.76 -4.82
C SER A 46 -18.93 -13.06 -5.02
N ALA A 47 -18.93 -11.73 -5.11
CA ALA A 47 -20.11 -10.93 -5.33
C ALA A 47 -20.80 -11.28 -6.67
N LEU A 48 -20.05 -11.25 -7.78
CA LEU A 48 -20.60 -11.58 -9.10
C LEU A 48 -21.07 -13.05 -9.19
N SER A 49 -20.36 -13.97 -8.54
CA SER A 49 -20.81 -15.37 -8.47
C SER A 49 -22.12 -15.50 -7.70
N GLY A 50 -22.30 -14.72 -6.64
CA GLY A 50 -23.58 -14.64 -5.91
C GLY A 50 -24.71 -14.08 -6.79
N VAL A 51 -24.45 -12.97 -7.48
CA VAL A 51 -25.41 -12.31 -8.37
C VAL A 51 -25.86 -13.24 -9.49
N VAL A 52 -24.92 -13.90 -10.18
CA VAL A 52 -25.26 -14.81 -11.28
C VAL A 52 -26.03 -16.03 -10.80
N GLN A 53 -25.76 -16.55 -9.59
CA GLN A 53 -26.53 -17.65 -9.02
C GLN A 53 -27.96 -17.24 -8.66
N VAL A 54 -28.15 -16.03 -8.12
CA VAL A 54 -29.49 -15.49 -7.84
C VAL A 54 -30.27 -15.30 -9.14
N ALA A 55 -29.63 -14.70 -10.16
CA ALA A 55 -30.25 -14.54 -11.49
C ALA A 55 -30.62 -15.90 -12.11
N ALA A 56 -29.69 -16.87 -12.05
CA ALA A 56 -29.95 -18.22 -12.56
C ALA A 56 -31.12 -18.91 -11.86
N LYS A 57 -31.24 -18.76 -10.53
CA LYS A 57 -32.34 -19.29 -9.75
C LYS A 57 -33.69 -18.64 -10.14
N GLN A 58 -33.68 -17.32 -10.28
CA GLN A 58 -34.88 -16.59 -10.74
C GLN A 58 -35.33 -17.07 -12.15
N VAL A 59 -34.36 -17.18 -13.07
CA VAL A 59 -34.61 -17.70 -14.43
C VAL A 59 -35.17 -19.10 -14.39
N SER A 60 -34.58 -20.02 -13.61
CA SER A 60 -35.05 -21.41 -13.52
C SER A 60 -36.47 -21.54 -12.97
N LEU A 61 -36.88 -20.62 -12.10
CA LEU A 61 -38.27 -20.58 -11.55
C LEU A 61 -39.28 -20.07 -12.58
N LEU A 62 -38.89 -19.15 -13.46
CA LEU A 62 -39.78 -18.55 -14.48
C LEU A 62 -39.84 -19.38 -15.77
N GLN A 63 -38.77 -20.11 -16.08
CA GLN A 63 -38.58 -20.82 -17.34
C GLN A 63 -39.50 -22.08 -17.50
N GLN A 64 -40.05 -22.61 -16.41
CA GLN A 64 -40.98 -23.77 -16.38
C GLN A 64 -40.66 -24.93 -17.37
N GLY A 65 -39.38 -25.08 -17.76
CA GLY A 65 -38.91 -26.12 -18.67
C GLY A 65 -38.84 -25.74 -20.15
N GLU A 66 -39.22 -24.52 -20.54
CA GLU A 66 -39.09 -24.02 -21.91
C GLU A 66 -37.67 -23.46 -22.18
N ASP A 67 -37.23 -23.49 -23.43
CA ASP A 67 -35.98 -22.90 -23.87
C ASP A 67 -36.12 -21.37 -23.94
N LEU A 68 -35.03 -20.63 -23.53
CA LEU A 68 -34.99 -19.15 -23.49
C LEU A 68 -35.52 -18.48 -24.80
N PRO A 69 -35.18 -18.98 -26.01
CA PRO A 69 -35.69 -18.39 -27.25
C PRO A 69 -37.18 -18.63 -27.50
N GLN A 70 -37.79 -19.64 -26.85
CA GLN A 70 -39.18 -20.05 -27.07
C GLN A 70 -40.15 -19.47 -26.04
N LEU A 71 -39.66 -18.68 -25.10
CA LEU A 71 -40.46 -18.01 -24.06
C LEU A 71 -41.55 -17.12 -24.71
N SER A 72 -42.74 -17.12 -24.10
CA SER A 72 -43.78 -16.17 -24.44
C SER A 72 -43.32 -14.73 -24.20
N GLU A 73 -43.92 -13.75 -24.93
CA GLU A 73 -43.61 -12.35 -24.71
C GLU A 73 -43.83 -11.94 -23.24
N GLU A 74 -44.87 -12.44 -22.62
CA GLU A 74 -45.18 -12.14 -21.22
C GLU A 74 -44.12 -12.68 -20.24
N ASP A 75 -43.65 -13.90 -20.46
CA ASP A 75 -42.60 -14.51 -19.63
C ASP A 75 -41.22 -13.87 -19.88
N ARG A 76 -40.95 -13.48 -21.13
CA ARG A 76 -39.76 -12.70 -21.48
C ARG A 76 -39.74 -11.36 -20.74
N ASP A 77 -40.88 -10.64 -20.72
CA ASP A 77 -41.00 -9.38 -20.01
C ASP A 77 -40.86 -9.52 -18.47
N ARG A 78 -41.45 -10.62 -17.93
CA ARG A 78 -41.28 -10.93 -16.50
C ARG A 78 -39.83 -11.21 -16.18
N MET A 79 -39.14 -11.98 -17.00
CA MET A 79 -37.73 -12.31 -16.82
C MET A 79 -36.84 -11.08 -17.00
N GLN A 80 -37.08 -10.23 -17.99
CA GLN A 80 -36.40 -8.96 -18.21
C GLN A 80 -36.51 -8.05 -16.98
N ARG A 81 -37.72 -7.93 -16.40
CA ARG A 81 -37.92 -7.15 -15.16
C ARG A 81 -37.15 -7.78 -13.97
N ALA A 82 -37.15 -9.09 -13.84
CA ALA A 82 -36.47 -9.78 -12.75
C ALA A 82 -34.95 -9.58 -12.81
N ILE A 83 -34.32 -9.76 -13.99
CA ILE A 83 -32.90 -9.53 -14.17
C ILE A 83 -32.54 -8.03 -14.09
N GLY A 84 -33.44 -7.14 -14.50
CA GLY A 84 -33.30 -5.69 -14.37
C GLY A 84 -33.15 -5.26 -12.90
N ILE A 85 -34.06 -5.75 -12.04
CA ILE A 85 -33.97 -5.47 -10.58
C ILE A 85 -32.68 -5.99 -9.98
N VAL A 86 -32.23 -7.19 -10.33
CA VAL A 86 -31.00 -7.77 -9.86
C VAL A 86 -29.79 -6.95 -10.36
N SER A 87 -29.80 -6.53 -11.63
CA SER A 87 -28.76 -5.68 -12.24
C SER A 87 -28.62 -4.35 -11.51
N GLU A 88 -29.73 -3.63 -11.31
CA GLU A 88 -29.73 -2.34 -10.61
C GLU A 88 -29.27 -2.46 -9.14
N THR A 89 -29.78 -3.48 -8.44
CA THR A 89 -29.45 -3.67 -7.01
C THR A 89 -27.99 -4.07 -6.78
N SER A 90 -27.39 -4.80 -7.74
CA SER A 90 -26.02 -5.31 -7.63
C SER A 90 -24.97 -4.44 -8.34
N ASP A 91 -25.36 -3.35 -8.99
CA ASP A 91 -24.49 -2.51 -9.83
C ASP A 91 -23.68 -3.37 -10.82
N SER A 92 -24.37 -4.31 -11.48
CA SER A 92 -23.72 -5.26 -12.40
C SER A 92 -24.61 -5.51 -13.62
N SER A 93 -23.99 -5.68 -14.78
CA SER A 93 -24.71 -6.07 -16.01
C SER A 93 -25.01 -7.57 -15.98
N LEU A 94 -26.21 -7.94 -16.35
CA LEU A 94 -26.65 -9.33 -16.46
C LEU A 94 -26.94 -9.67 -17.91
N LEU A 95 -26.44 -10.82 -18.39
CA LEU A 95 -26.70 -11.38 -19.70
C LEU A 95 -27.22 -12.81 -19.53
N LEU A 96 -28.27 -13.13 -20.26
CA LEU A 96 -28.76 -14.50 -20.41
C LEU A 96 -28.61 -14.94 -21.87
N ALA A 97 -27.94 -16.05 -22.07
CA ALA A 97 -27.71 -16.65 -23.37
C ALA A 97 -28.38 -18.02 -23.48
N ASP A 98 -28.79 -18.37 -24.71
CA ASP A 98 -29.32 -19.70 -25.04
C ASP A 98 -28.22 -20.78 -24.98
N ALA A 99 -28.59 -22.04 -25.24
CA ALA A 99 -27.63 -23.14 -25.25
C ALA A 99 -26.58 -23.02 -26.39
N GLN A 100 -26.82 -22.21 -27.41
CA GLN A 100 -25.91 -21.91 -28.51
C GLN A 100 -24.98 -20.73 -28.21
N GLY A 101 -25.25 -19.99 -27.13
CA GLY A 101 -24.48 -18.82 -26.71
C GLY A 101 -24.97 -17.48 -27.26
N ASN A 102 -26.16 -17.43 -27.90
CA ASN A 102 -26.73 -16.17 -28.32
C ASN A 102 -27.37 -15.45 -27.13
N VAL A 103 -27.04 -14.19 -26.93
CA VAL A 103 -27.61 -13.38 -25.84
C VAL A 103 -29.08 -13.05 -26.17
N VAL A 104 -29.99 -13.59 -25.38
CA VAL A 104 -31.44 -13.45 -25.54
C VAL A 104 -32.00 -12.31 -24.70
N LEU A 105 -31.44 -12.11 -23.48
CA LEU A 105 -31.84 -11.05 -22.55
C LEU A 105 -30.59 -10.37 -21.97
N ALA A 106 -30.72 -9.06 -21.82
CA ALA A 106 -29.65 -8.25 -21.22
C ALA A 106 -30.23 -7.20 -20.26
N ALA A 107 -29.56 -6.94 -19.17
CA ALA A 107 -29.89 -5.85 -18.25
C ALA A 107 -28.59 -5.12 -17.83
N GLY A 108 -28.62 -3.79 -17.86
CA GLY A 108 -27.45 -2.95 -17.57
C GLY A 108 -26.42 -2.87 -18.71
N PHE A 109 -26.59 -3.62 -19.80
CA PHE A 109 -25.78 -3.52 -21.01
C PHE A 109 -26.58 -4.05 -22.23
N ASP A 110 -27.53 -3.25 -22.70
CA ASP A 110 -28.48 -3.65 -23.77
C ASP A 110 -27.80 -3.85 -25.14
N GLN A 111 -26.62 -3.29 -25.35
CA GLN A 111 -25.81 -3.47 -26.58
C GLN A 111 -25.36 -4.92 -26.79
N ALA A 112 -25.39 -5.75 -25.75
CA ALA A 112 -25.07 -7.17 -25.88
C ALA A 112 -26.23 -8.02 -26.43
N LEU A 113 -27.45 -7.49 -26.56
CA LEU A 113 -28.57 -8.21 -27.14
C LEU A 113 -28.26 -8.69 -28.55
N GLY A 114 -28.43 -9.99 -28.81
CA GLY A 114 -28.12 -10.62 -30.09
C GLY A 114 -26.62 -10.90 -30.31
N ALA A 115 -25.74 -10.51 -29.41
CA ALA A 115 -24.33 -10.89 -29.48
C ALA A 115 -24.18 -12.40 -29.24
N GLN A 116 -23.14 -12.98 -29.85
CA GLN A 116 -22.82 -14.40 -29.66
C GLN A 116 -21.59 -14.53 -28.74
N ILE A 117 -21.78 -15.28 -27.66
CA ILE A 117 -20.67 -15.60 -26.72
C ILE A 117 -19.82 -16.69 -27.39
N PRO A 118 -18.49 -16.48 -27.45
CA PRO A 118 -17.61 -17.44 -28.12
C PRO A 118 -17.62 -18.82 -27.46
N ARG A 119 -17.53 -19.86 -28.28
CA ARG A 119 -17.56 -21.27 -27.82
C ARG A 119 -16.51 -21.61 -26.81
N ASN A 120 -15.29 -21.06 -26.93
CA ASN A 120 -14.22 -21.27 -25.96
C ASN A 120 -14.60 -20.83 -24.54
N VAL A 121 -15.48 -19.83 -24.39
CA VAL A 121 -16.01 -19.40 -23.08
C VAL A 121 -17.05 -20.40 -22.58
N LEU A 122 -17.94 -20.84 -23.43
CA LEU A 122 -18.99 -21.82 -23.11
C LEU A 122 -18.40 -23.19 -22.75
N ASP A 123 -17.40 -23.65 -23.49
CA ASP A 123 -16.74 -24.95 -23.29
C ASP A 123 -16.03 -25.02 -21.92
N GLN A 124 -15.49 -23.90 -21.43
CA GLN A 124 -14.94 -23.83 -20.07
C GLN A 124 -15.96 -24.11 -18.98
N MET A 125 -17.22 -23.72 -19.21
CA MET A 125 -18.31 -23.96 -18.26
C MET A 125 -18.94 -25.34 -18.44
N ALA A 126 -19.02 -25.85 -19.67
CA ALA A 126 -19.56 -27.19 -19.96
C ALA A 126 -18.66 -28.32 -19.48
N GLY A 127 -17.32 -28.12 -19.38
CA GLY A 127 -16.32 -29.10 -18.98
C GLY A 127 -16.26 -29.46 -17.49
N GLY A 128 -17.30 -29.14 -16.69
CA GLY A 128 -17.40 -29.54 -15.27
C GLY A 128 -17.22 -28.42 -14.24
N GLN A 129 -16.79 -27.24 -14.61
CA GLN A 129 -16.85 -26.05 -13.76
C GLN A 129 -18.22 -25.39 -13.93
N LYS A 130 -19.14 -25.65 -12.99
CA LYS A 130 -20.50 -25.04 -12.99
C LYS A 130 -20.51 -23.51 -12.92
N ALA A 131 -19.35 -22.88 -12.70
CA ALA A 131 -19.19 -21.44 -12.65
C ALA A 131 -17.80 -21.06 -13.19
N MET A 132 -17.72 -19.99 -13.98
CA MET A 132 -16.48 -19.38 -14.42
C MET A 132 -16.32 -17.98 -13.84
N PHE A 133 -15.08 -17.50 -13.79
CA PHE A 133 -14.76 -16.11 -13.56
C PHE A 133 -13.65 -15.70 -14.51
N ASP A 134 -13.89 -14.66 -15.27
CA ASP A 134 -12.95 -14.09 -16.24
C ASP A 134 -12.79 -12.58 -16.05
N SER A 135 -11.65 -12.05 -16.49
CA SER A 135 -11.39 -10.61 -16.54
C SER A 135 -11.01 -10.24 -17.98
N GLY A 136 -11.94 -9.65 -18.69
CA GLY A 136 -11.73 -9.33 -20.11
C GLY A 136 -12.98 -8.81 -20.76
N THR A 137 -13.05 -8.96 -22.09
CA THR A 137 -14.16 -8.49 -22.92
C THR A 137 -15.23 -9.56 -23.17
N LEU A 138 -15.20 -10.66 -22.43
CA LEU A 138 -16.05 -11.84 -22.67
C LEU A 138 -16.04 -12.25 -24.16
N GLY A 139 -14.82 -12.37 -24.72
CA GLY A 139 -14.63 -12.72 -26.13
C GLY A 139 -15.08 -11.67 -27.13
N GLY A 140 -15.15 -10.39 -26.75
CA GLY A 140 -15.54 -9.27 -27.61
C GLY A 140 -16.99 -8.85 -27.47
N VAL A 141 -17.75 -9.43 -26.55
CA VAL A 141 -19.13 -8.98 -26.23
C VAL A 141 -19.12 -7.59 -25.60
N TYR A 142 -18.09 -7.29 -24.79
CA TYR A 142 -17.90 -5.98 -24.19
C TYR A 142 -16.78 -5.18 -24.90
N ASP A 143 -16.99 -3.89 -25.10
CA ASP A 143 -15.98 -2.98 -25.67
C ASP A 143 -14.82 -2.72 -24.71
N LYS A 144 -15.06 -2.83 -23.41
CA LYS A 144 -14.07 -2.60 -22.34
C LYS A 144 -13.99 -3.81 -21.44
N GLY A 145 -12.83 -4.00 -20.81
CA GLY A 145 -12.65 -5.08 -19.85
C GLY A 145 -13.68 -5.05 -18.71
N GLN A 146 -14.26 -6.20 -18.43
CA GLN A 146 -15.21 -6.46 -17.35
C GLN A 146 -14.69 -7.62 -16.49
N TYR A 147 -15.05 -7.61 -15.22
CA TYR A 147 -15.04 -8.84 -14.41
C TYR A 147 -16.36 -9.55 -14.66
N THR A 148 -16.30 -10.77 -15.14
CA THR A 148 -17.48 -11.55 -15.49
C THR A 148 -17.48 -12.87 -14.75
N ALA A 149 -18.59 -13.14 -14.02
CA ALA A 149 -18.90 -14.47 -13.52
C ALA A 149 -19.98 -15.08 -14.39
N GLY A 150 -19.85 -16.34 -14.71
CA GLY A 150 -20.84 -17.08 -15.50
C GLY A 150 -21.26 -18.37 -14.81
N CYS A 151 -22.51 -18.78 -15.02
CA CYS A 151 -22.97 -20.10 -14.61
C CYS A 151 -23.85 -20.73 -15.72
N VAL A 152 -23.94 -22.05 -15.69
CA VAL A 152 -24.76 -22.86 -16.59
C VAL A 152 -26.17 -22.92 -16.04
N LEU A 153 -27.16 -22.68 -16.88
CA LEU A 153 -28.58 -22.92 -16.60
C LEU A 153 -28.94 -24.36 -17.04
N THR A 154 -29.34 -25.17 -16.07
CA THR A 154 -29.68 -26.58 -16.31
C THR A 154 -31.14 -26.85 -15.95
N ASP A 155 -31.79 -27.75 -16.68
CA ASP A 155 -33.11 -28.27 -16.33
C ASP A 155 -33.00 -29.33 -15.19
N ALA A 156 -34.16 -29.85 -14.78
CA ALA A 156 -34.28 -30.89 -13.76
C ALA A 156 -33.59 -32.21 -14.16
N ALA A 157 -33.34 -32.44 -15.45
CA ALA A 157 -32.63 -33.60 -15.99
C ALA A 157 -31.10 -33.36 -16.09
N GLY A 158 -30.63 -32.13 -15.74
CA GLY A 158 -29.23 -31.74 -15.82
C GLY A 158 -28.75 -31.33 -17.22
N GLN A 159 -29.68 -31.17 -18.19
CA GLN A 159 -29.36 -30.71 -19.54
C GLN A 159 -29.15 -29.20 -19.54
N VAL A 160 -28.15 -28.72 -20.30
CA VAL A 160 -27.84 -27.29 -20.45
C VAL A 160 -28.92 -26.64 -21.29
N ARG A 161 -29.62 -25.66 -20.71
CA ARG A 161 -30.67 -24.85 -21.37
C ARG A 161 -30.18 -23.44 -21.72
N GLY A 162 -29.04 -23.02 -21.17
CA GLY A 162 -28.45 -21.73 -21.43
C GLY A 162 -27.38 -21.37 -20.46
N TYR A 163 -27.03 -20.10 -20.47
CA TYR A 163 -25.92 -19.54 -19.63
C TYR A 163 -26.39 -18.20 -19.08
N ALA A 164 -25.96 -17.93 -17.83
CA ALA A 164 -26.15 -16.63 -17.21
C ALA A 164 -24.79 -16.03 -16.89
N PHE A 165 -24.62 -14.73 -17.16
CA PHE A 165 -23.40 -13.99 -16.88
C PHE A 165 -23.75 -12.73 -16.08
N ALA A 166 -22.92 -12.45 -15.06
CA ALA A 166 -22.95 -11.20 -14.34
C ALA A 166 -21.61 -10.52 -14.52
N SER A 167 -21.60 -9.25 -14.91
CA SER A 167 -20.38 -8.51 -15.21
C SER A 167 -20.35 -7.17 -14.51
N SER A 168 -19.15 -6.75 -14.11
CA SER A 168 -18.91 -5.44 -13.51
C SER A 168 -17.68 -4.80 -14.13
N ASN A 169 -17.71 -3.48 -14.30
CA ASN A 169 -16.66 -2.74 -14.99
C ASN A 169 -15.33 -2.76 -14.19
N ILE A 170 -14.24 -3.09 -14.89
CA ILE A 170 -12.87 -3.03 -14.32
C ILE A 170 -12.45 -1.61 -13.94
N SER A 171 -13.06 -0.56 -14.53
CA SER A 171 -12.74 0.82 -14.19
C SER A 171 -13.00 1.19 -12.73
N ALA A 172 -13.88 0.48 -12.03
CA ALA A 172 -14.06 0.61 -10.58
C ALA A 172 -12.77 0.27 -9.81
N LEU A 173 -11.97 -0.68 -10.32
CA LEU A 173 -10.66 -0.99 -9.76
C LEU A 173 -9.67 0.18 -9.91
N ASN A 174 -9.70 0.87 -11.06
CA ASN A 174 -8.80 2.00 -11.29
C ASN A 174 -9.05 3.15 -10.30
N GLY A 175 -10.32 3.43 -9.98
CA GLY A 175 -10.68 4.39 -8.94
C GLY A 175 -10.16 3.95 -7.56
N TYR A 176 -10.42 2.71 -7.18
CA TYR A 176 -9.93 2.16 -5.91
C TYR A 176 -8.39 2.18 -5.77
N VAL A 177 -7.67 1.80 -6.83
CA VAL A 177 -6.20 1.87 -6.87
C VAL A 177 -5.71 3.32 -6.75
N ALA A 178 -6.36 4.28 -7.41
CA ALA A 178 -6.01 5.69 -7.33
C ALA A 178 -6.21 6.25 -5.91
N ASP A 179 -7.31 5.90 -5.24
CA ASP A 179 -7.59 6.30 -3.86
C ASP A 179 -6.59 5.69 -2.87
N MET A 180 -6.24 4.42 -3.05
CA MET A 180 -5.20 3.76 -2.26
C MET A 180 -3.84 4.42 -2.46
N PHE A 181 -3.47 4.72 -3.70
CA PHE A 181 -2.21 5.38 -4.03
C PHE A 181 -2.15 6.79 -3.41
N SER A 182 -3.24 7.55 -3.49
CA SER A 182 -3.37 8.87 -2.86
C SER A 182 -3.17 8.79 -1.33
N THR A 183 -3.85 7.85 -0.67
CA THR A 183 -3.72 7.63 0.77
C THR A 183 -2.30 7.21 1.15
N PHE A 184 -1.66 6.37 0.34
CA PHE A 184 -0.28 5.95 0.53
C PHE A 184 0.70 7.14 0.42
N ILE A 185 0.58 7.97 -0.61
CA ILE A 185 1.43 9.16 -0.79
C ILE A 185 1.27 10.14 0.36
N LEU A 186 0.03 10.37 0.83
CA LEU A 186 -0.24 11.24 1.99
C LEU A 186 0.43 10.70 3.25
N SER A 187 0.29 9.40 3.51
CA SER A 187 0.90 8.73 4.66
C SER A 187 2.43 8.76 4.60
N ALA A 188 3.01 8.53 3.43
CA ALA A 188 4.46 8.61 3.21
C ALA A 188 4.99 10.04 3.44
N GLY A 189 4.28 11.06 2.95
CA GLY A 189 4.62 12.46 3.17
C GLY A 189 4.60 12.85 4.65
N LEU A 190 3.58 12.42 5.39
CA LEU A 190 3.47 12.65 6.83
C LEU A 190 4.61 11.97 7.60
N MET A 191 4.95 10.73 7.23
CA MET A 191 6.04 9.98 7.87
C MET A 191 7.40 10.63 7.63
N LEU A 192 7.65 11.14 6.41
CA LEU A 192 8.88 11.91 6.12
C LEU A 192 8.96 13.21 6.92
N LEU A 193 7.84 13.92 7.11
CA LEU A 193 7.77 15.11 7.94
C LEU A 193 8.12 14.78 9.41
N ILE A 194 7.50 13.74 9.97
CA ILE A 194 7.79 13.28 11.34
C ILE A 194 9.28 12.88 11.45
N SER A 195 9.81 12.13 10.49
CA SER A 195 11.22 11.76 10.45
C SER A 195 12.15 12.98 10.45
N ARG A 196 11.80 14.02 9.72
CA ARG A 196 12.55 15.28 9.70
C ARG A 196 12.56 15.98 11.06
N LEU A 197 11.40 16.04 11.71
CA LEU A 197 11.29 16.63 13.06
C LEU A 197 12.12 15.85 14.08
N LEU A 198 12.00 14.52 14.08
CA LEU A 198 12.79 13.66 14.96
C LEU A 198 14.30 13.80 14.70
N SER A 199 14.72 13.91 13.44
CA SER A 199 16.12 14.13 13.07
C SER A 199 16.69 15.44 13.62
N VAL A 200 15.88 16.52 13.63
CA VAL A 200 16.30 17.80 14.23
C VAL A 200 16.47 17.65 15.74
N VAL A 201 15.50 17.02 16.42
CA VAL A 201 15.58 16.77 17.87
C VAL A 201 16.82 15.93 18.22
N PHE A 202 17.05 14.86 17.47
CA PHE A 202 18.21 13.98 17.68
C PHE A 202 19.54 14.71 17.46
N THR A 203 19.60 15.56 16.43
CA THR A 203 20.79 16.36 16.15
C THR A 203 21.07 17.35 17.28
N THR A 204 20.07 18.06 17.78
CA THR A 204 20.26 19.08 18.83
C THR A 204 20.50 18.47 20.19
N ARG A 205 19.84 17.36 20.53
CA ARG A 205 19.93 16.75 21.86
C ARG A 205 21.12 15.81 22.04
N LEU A 206 21.57 15.15 20.97
CA LEU A 206 22.65 14.16 21.07
C LEU A 206 23.90 14.55 20.25
N THR A 207 23.70 14.81 18.94
CA THR A 207 24.89 14.98 18.06
C THR A 207 25.68 16.23 18.37
N LEU A 208 25.02 17.35 18.62
CA LEU A 208 25.69 18.63 18.87
C LEU A 208 26.46 18.66 20.18
N PRO A 209 25.89 18.22 21.33
CA PRO A 209 26.65 18.14 22.60
C PRO A 209 27.84 17.17 22.51
N LEU A 210 27.67 15.98 21.95
CA LEU A 210 28.77 15.03 21.76
C LEU A 210 29.94 15.61 20.94
N ARG A 211 29.58 16.39 19.90
CA ARG A 211 30.59 17.09 19.09
C ARG A 211 31.33 18.16 19.91
N ARG A 212 30.62 18.90 20.77
CA ARG A 212 31.25 19.88 21.67
C ARG A 212 32.23 19.20 22.63
N ILE A 213 31.86 18.06 23.21
CA ILE A 213 32.75 17.26 24.06
C ILE A 213 33.98 16.80 23.28
N ALA A 214 33.80 16.28 22.05
CA ALA A 214 34.94 15.84 21.23
C ALA A 214 35.86 16.99 20.81
N GLU A 215 35.33 18.19 20.54
CA GLU A 215 36.11 19.37 20.24
C GLU A 215 36.89 19.87 21.49
N ALA A 216 36.24 19.84 22.67
CA ALA A 216 36.89 20.17 23.95
C ALA A 216 37.98 19.15 24.27
N ALA A 217 37.76 17.86 24.10
CA ALA A 217 38.76 16.81 24.30
C ALA A 217 39.97 16.97 23.38
N ARG A 218 39.77 17.46 22.16
CA ARG A 218 40.91 17.75 21.25
C ARG A 218 41.76 18.93 21.73
N LYS A 219 41.14 20.02 22.22
CA LYS A 219 41.82 21.16 22.79
C LYS A 219 42.61 20.74 24.08
N PHE A 220 41.93 19.92 24.89
CA PHE A 220 42.51 19.34 26.08
C PHE A 220 43.76 18.49 25.77
N GLY A 221 43.73 17.65 24.73
CA GLY A 221 44.90 16.90 24.26
C GLY A 221 46.01 17.78 23.68
N ALA A 222 45.72 19.03 23.31
CA ALA A 222 46.71 20.04 22.91
C ALA A 222 47.29 20.88 24.09
N GLY A 223 46.87 20.54 25.33
CA GLY A 223 47.35 21.21 26.54
C GLY A 223 46.49 22.35 27.05
N ASP A 224 45.35 22.61 26.43
CA ASP A 224 44.36 23.60 26.92
C ASP A 224 43.40 22.95 27.94
N PHE A 225 43.80 22.94 29.20
CA PHE A 225 43.01 22.38 30.30
C PHE A 225 41.95 23.34 30.83
N SER A 226 41.90 24.58 30.33
CA SER A 226 40.91 25.58 30.72
C SER A 226 39.56 25.43 29.99
N THR A 227 39.55 24.69 28.86
CA THR A 227 38.35 24.45 28.07
C THR A 227 37.30 23.69 28.89
N ARG A 228 36.05 24.17 28.89
CA ARG A 228 34.91 23.53 29.53
C ARG A 228 33.80 23.30 28.51
N VAL A 229 32.99 22.26 28.73
CA VAL A 229 31.82 21.91 27.92
C VAL A 229 30.55 22.39 28.64
N PRO A 230 29.61 23.08 27.95
CA PRO A 230 28.34 23.42 28.54
C PRO A 230 27.56 22.14 28.92
N VAL A 231 27.03 22.11 30.15
CA VAL A 231 26.18 21.03 30.64
C VAL A 231 24.73 21.42 30.35
N GLU A 232 24.11 20.72 29.42
CA GLU A 232 22.73 20.99 28.98
C GLU A 232 21.87 19.69 29.13
N GLY A 233 20.83 19.74 29.97
CA GLY A 233 19.96 18.58 30.25
C GLY A 233 20.37 17.78 31.50
N GLU A 234 19.74 16.61 31.67
CA GLU A 234 19.90 15.69 32.80
C GLU A 234 20.17 14.25 32.35
N ASP A 235 20.45 14.04 31.06
CA ASP A 235 20.67 12.75 30.43
C ASP A 235 22.15 12.29 30.56
N GLU A 236 22.46 11.12 29.99
CA GLU A 236 23.82 10.54 29.99
C GLU A 236 24.84 11.43 29.28
N VAL A 237 24.41 12.26 28.34
CA VAL A 237 25.27 13.20 27.61
C VAL A 237 25.64 14.37 28.53
N ALA A 238 24.68 14.87 29.30
CA ALA A 238 24.94 15.88 30.33
C ALA A 238 25.90 15.35 31.40
N GLN A 239 25.70 14.11 31.86
CA GLN A 239 26.60 13.46 32.83
C GLN A 239 28.03 13.27 32.28
N LEU A 240 28.15 12.94 30.98
CA LEU A 240 29.45 12.89 30.31
C LEU A 240 30.13 14.25 30.27
N ALA A 241 29.40 15.34 30.01
CA ALA A 241 29.93 16.70 30.03
C ALA A 241 30.43 17.12 31.45
N VAL A 242 29.65 16.76 32.49
CA VAL A 242 30.08 16.98 33.89
C VAL A 242 31.38 16.23 34.22
N THR A 243 31.44 14.95 33.85
CA THR A 243 32.60 14.11 34.06
C THR A 243 33.84 14.66 33.37
N PHE A 244 33.69 15.10 32.10
CA PHE A 244 34.74 15.75 31.35
C PHE A 244 35.24 17.04 32.04
N ASN A 245 34.30 17.89 32.47
CA ASN A 245 34.65 19.14 33.15
C ASN A 245 35.40 18.91 34.47
N ASN A 246 35.00 17.87 35.24
CA ASN A 246 35.69 17.48 36.48
C ASN A 246 37.13 16.99 36.21
N MET A 247 37.29 16.16 35.16
CA MET A 247 38.61 15.72 34.72
C MET A 247 39.48 16.91 34.29
N ALA A 248 38.92 17.84 33.52
CA ALA A 248 39.61 19.04 33.06
C ALA A 248 40.08 19.92 34.24
N ALA A 249 39.22 20.12 35.26
CA ALA A 249 39.54 20.88 36.45
C ALA A 249 40.69 20.25 37.26
N ASN A 250 40.68 18.92 37.42
CA ASN A 250 41.72 18.21 38.12
C ASN A 250 43.10 18.35 37.42
N LEU A 251 43.12 18.23 36.10
CA LEU A 251 44.36 18.34 35.32
C LEU A 251 44.88 19.79 35.23
N GLU A 252 44.00 20.78 35.17
CA GLU A 252 44.34 22.18 35.23
C GLU A 252 45.01 22.53 36.57
N ALA A 253 44.52 22.00 37.71
CA ALA A 253 45.09 22.15 39.02
C ALA A 253 46.52 21.52 39.13
N ILE A 254 46.66 20.32 38.53
CA ILE A 254 47.99 19.64 38.50
C ILE A 254 49.00 20.43 37.66
N ASP A 255 48.61 20.92 36.50
CA ASP A 255 49.48 21.67 35.59
C ASP A 255 49.86 23.02 36.20
N SER A 256 48.96 23.71 36.86
CA SER A 256 49.18 24.93 37.59
C SER A 256 50.20 24.72 38.78
N SER A 257 49.97 23.63 39.54
CA SER A 257 50.88 23.24 40.62
C SER A 257 52.27 22.95 40.11
N ARG A 258 52.40 22.22 39.01
CA ARG A 258 53.67 21.91 38.35
C ARG A 258 54.43 23.19 37.90
N SER A 259 53.65 24.09 37.23
CA SER A 259 54.20 25.36 36.75
C SER A 259 54.70 26.24 37.88
N ASN A 260 53.94 26.38 38.98
CA ASN A 260 54.30 27.12 40.14
C ASN A 260 55.52 26.51 40.82
N PHE A 261 55.62 25.17 40.94
CA PHE A 261 56.74 24.46 41.47
C PHE A 261 58.03 24.74 40.66
N MET A 262 58.00 24.66 39.36
CA MET A 262 59.11 24.96 38.47
C MET A 262 59.53 26.44 38.56
N GLY A 263 58.56 27.36 38.65
CA GLY A 263 58.79 28.78 38.83
C GLY A 263 59.53 29.09 40.16
N ASN A 264 59.10 28.45 41.26
CA ASN A 264 59.74 28.61 42.57
C ASN A 264 61.17 28.06 42.58
N ILE A 265 61.43 26.87 42.02
CA ILE A 265 62.79 26.31 41.90
C ILE A 265 63.71 27.23 41.08
N ALA A 266 63.20 27.74 39.92
CA ALA A 266 63.94 28.64 39.06
C ALA A 266 64.29 29.94 39.78
N HIS A 267 63.44 30.41 40.68
CA HIS A 267 63.74 31.59 41.53
C HIS A 267 64.78 31.31 42.61
N GLU A 268 64.66 30.17 43.32
CA GLU A 268 65.68 29.78 44.36
C GLU A 268 67.04 29.48 43.78
N LEU A 269 67.14 28.90 42.57
CA LEU A 269 68.40 28.65 41.89
C LEU A 269 69.07 29.92 41.32
N ARG A 270 68.34 31.04 41.22
CA ARG A 270 68.83 32.32 40.71
C ARG A 270 69.38 33.24 41.86
N THR A 271 69.06 32.96 43.13
CA THR A 271 69.58 33.60 44.32
C THR A 271 70.73 32.83 44.85
#